data_72ce4ef0c70777b7f40c4128cdfd5569
#
_entry.id   72ce4ef0c70777b7f40c4128cdfd5569
#
_cell.length_a   1.000
_cell.length_b   1.000
_cell.length_c   1.000
_cell.angle_alpha   90.00
_cell.angle_beta   90.00
_cell.angle_gamma   90.00
#
_symmetry.space_group_name_H-M   'P 1'
#
loop_
_entity.id
_entity.type
_entity.pdbx_description
1 polymer ?
#
loop_
_entity_poly.entity_id
_entity_poly.type
_entity_poly.pdbx_seq_one_letter_code
_entity_poly.pdbx_strand_id
1 'polypeptide(L)'
;RGSIDFDFPETKVILNEKGEPIEIRPYERNTATRIIEDFMLAANETVAEDCFWQELPFVYRTHDNPDPDRMRKLAAFINNFGYSIHLKDDEVHPKELQKLLAKLEETPEEDLISRLTLRSMKQAKYTTECTGHFGLAAKYYCHFTSPIRRYPDLQIHRIIKDVLRGRMNGTREEHYRSILPEVARQSSERERKADEAERETIKLKKVEYMSHHLWEEFDGVISGVTAWGIYVELPNTVEGLVRTASLQGDYFEYNESACAMVGVHTGKSYAIGQKVKVQVTGADKMTRTIDFELVEGIRSTEEYGEG
;
A
#
# COMPACT_ATOMS: atom_id res chain seq x y z
N ARG A 1 -16.89 10.92 -4.23
CA ARG A 1 -17.38 9.57 -4.49
C ARG A 1 -17.29 8.66 -3.27
N GLY A 2 -16.25 8.76 -2.43
CA GLY A 2 -16.02 7.92 -1.27
C GLY A 2 -14.90 6.89 -1.46
N SER A 3 -14.06 7.06 -2.49
CA SER A 3 -12.87 6.23 -2.66
C SER A 3 -11.88 6.48 -1.52
N ILE A 4 -11.18 5.43 -1.14
CA ILE A 4 -10.15 5.46 -0.13
C ILE A 4 -8.83 5.66 -0.88
N ASP A 5 -8.17 6.81 -0.68
CA ASP A 5 -6.84 7.08 -1.24
C ASP A 5 -5.80 6.97 -0.12
N PHE A 6 -4.91 6.02 -0.26
CA PHE A 6 -3.74 5.89 0.60
C PHE A 6 -2.58 6.56 -0.13
N ASP A 7 -2.23 7.76 0.27
CA ASP A 7 -1.15 8.54 -0.36
C ASP A 7 0.24 8.09 0.14
N PHE A 8 0.52 6.79 0.01
CA PHE A 8 1.86 6.29 0.31
C PHE A 8 2.81 6.61 -0.84
N PRO A 9 4.00 7.16 -0.54
CA PRO A 9 4.97 7.49 -1.57
C PRO A 9 5.50 6.22 -2.26
N GLU A 10 5.30 6.11 -3.56
CA GLU A 10 5.93 5.07 -4.38
C GLU A 10 7.42 5.39 -4.55
N THR A 11 8.24 4.36 -4.58
CA THR A 11 9.69 4.52 -4.76
C THR A 11 10.05 4.66 -6.24
N LYS A 12 10.79 5.69 -6.60
CA LYS A 12 11.43 5.84 -7.91
C LYS A 12 12.93 5.61 -7.78
N VAL A 13 13.44 4.60 -8.49
CA VAL A 13 14.87 4.28 -8.56
C VAL A 13 15.43 4.81 -9.87
N ILE A 14 16.44 5.66 -9.81
CA ILE A 14 17.15 6.18 -10.98
C ILE A 14 18.43 5.36 -11.16
N LEU A 15 18.57 4.79 -12.34
CA LEU A 15 19.72 3.95 -12.69
C LEU A 15 20.65 4.67 -13.68
N ASN A 16 21.94 4.37 -13.60
CA ASN A 16 22.91 4.75 -14.62
C ASN A 16 22.86 3.78 -15.83
N GLU A 17 23.68 4.02 -16.85
CA GLU A 17 23.75 3.17 -18.06
C GLU A 17 24.16 1.71 -17.77
N LYS A 18 24.79 1.44 -16.62
CA LYS A 18 25.16 0.09 -16.18
C LYS A 18 24.08 -0.60 -15.35
N GLY A 19 22.94 0.08 -15.09
CA GLY A 19 21.86 -0.43 -14.27
C GLY A 19 22.13 -0.33 -12.76
N GLU A 20 23.11 0.45 -12.34
CA GLU A 20 23.40 0.72 -10.93
C GLU A 20 22.55 1.88 -10.41
N PRO A 21 22.01 1.81 -9.19
CA PRO A 21 21.17 2.87 -8.62
C PRO A 21 22.05 4.07 -8.22
N ILE A 22 21.72 5.25 -8.76
CA ILE A 22 22.40 6.51 -8.47
C ILE A 22 21.57 7.45 -7.60
N GLU A 23 20.25 7.28 -7.60
CA GLU A 23 19.32 8.07 -6.78
C GLU A 23 18.10 7.23 -6.47
N ILE A 24 17.59 7.38 -5.24
CA ILE A 24 16.30 6.84 -4.81
C ILE A 24 15.50 7.99 -4.23
N ARG A 25 14.26 8.17 -4.71
CA ARG A 25 13.37 9.22 -4.23
C ARG A 25 11.91 8.79 -4.31
N PRO A 26 11.00 9.44 -3.56
CA PRO A 26 9.57 9.23 -3.75
C PRO A 26 9.13 9.71 -5.15
N TYR A 27 8.13 9.01 -5.70
CA TYR A 27 7.45 9.43 -6.92
C TYR A 27 6.44 10.53 -6.56
N GLU A 28 6.56 11.69 -7.21
CA GLU A 28 5.66 12.81 -6.99
C GLU A 28 4.42 12.70 -7.88
N ARG A 29 3.25 12.59 -7.25
CA ARG A 29 1.95 12.74 -7.92
C ARG A 29 1.64 14.23 -8.08
N ASN A 30 1.39 14.66 -9.30
CA ASN A 30 1.03 16.05 -9.58
C ASN A 30 -0.42 16.14 -10.06
N THR A 31 -0.94 17.38 -10.20
CA THR A 31 -2.32 17.62 -10.64
C THR A 31 -2.62 17.00 -12.01
N ALA A 32 -1.67 17.01 -12.95
CA ALA A 32 -1.87 16.44 -14.27
C ALA A 32 -2.04 14.91 -14.22
N THR A 33 -1.23 14.21 -13.42
CA THR A 33 -1.37 12.76 -13.24
C THR A 33 -2.69 12.41 -12.56
N ARG A 34 -3.13 13.17 -11.57
CA ARG A 34 -4.43 12.99 -10.89
C ARG A 34 -5.61 13.16 -11.85
N ILE A 35 -5.57 14.15 -12.73
CA ILE A 35 -6.63 14.33 -13.76
C ILE A 35 -6.70 13.10 -14.67
N ILE A 36 -5.56 12.58 -15.14
CA ILE A 36 -5.55 11.38 -15.99
C ILE A 36 -6.05 10.16 -15.23
N GLU A 37 -5.65 9.97 -13.96
CA GLU A 37 -6.17 8.92 -13.10
C GLU A 37 -7.71 8.98 -12.98
N ASP A 38 -8.29 10.16 -12.75
CA ASP A 38 -9.74 10.34 -12.69
C ASP A 38 -10.44 9.99 -14.01
N PHE A 39 -9.88 10.36 -15.15
CA PHE A 39 -10.41 9.92 -16.45
C PHE A 39 -10.32 8.41 -16.67
N MET A 40 -9.22 7.80 -16.22
CA MET A 40 -9.07 6.33 -16.27
C MET A 40 -10.11 5.63 -15.39
N LEU A 41 -10.33 6.12 -14.17
CA LEU A 41 -11.36 5.61 -13.27
C LEU A 41 -12.76 5.75 -13.88
N ALA A 42 -13.09 6.92 -14.43
CA ALA A 42 -14.39 7.16 -15.07
C ALA A 42 -14.60 6.20 -16.26
N ALA A 43 -13.59 6.00 -17.11
CA ALA A 43 -13.67 5.07 -18.23
C ALA A 43 -13.85 3.61 -17.76
N ASN A 44 -13.10 3.18 -16.75
CA ASN A 44 -13.18 1.85 -16.19
C ASN A 44 -14.58 1.56 -15.58
N GLU A 45 -15.15 2.51 -14.84
CA GLU A 45 -16.49 2.39 -14.26
C GLU A 45 -17.56 2.35 -15.35
N THR A 46 -17.51 3.28 -16.32
CA THR A 46 -18.51 3.37 -17.40
C THR A 46 -18.55 2.10 -18.24
N VAL A 47 -17.38 1.56 -18.62
CA VAL A 47 -17.30 0.34 -19.40
C VAL A 47 -17.82 -0.87 -18.59
N ALA A 48 -17.48 -0.95 -17.30
CA ALA A 48 -17.98 -2.04 -16.45
C ALA A 48 -19.49 -1.99 -16.27
N GLU A 49 -20.05 -0.81 -16.05
CA GLU A 49 -21.49 -0.61 -15.89
C GLU A 49 -22.26 -0.91 -17.18
N ASP A 50 -21.80 -0.41 -18.33
CA ASP A 50 -22.43 -0.67 -19.64
C ASP A 50 -22.44 -2.17 -19.97
N CYS A 51 -21.32 -2.86 -19.81
CA CYS A 51 -21.22 -4.30 -20.05
C CYS A 51 -22.04 -5.12 -19.06
N PHE A 52 -22.22 -4.67 -17.81
CA PHE A 52 -23.06 -5.31 -16.81
C PHE A 52 -24.53 -5.29 -17.23
N TRP A 53 -25.04 -4.13 -17.60
CA TRP A 53 -26.44 -3.98 -18.03
C TRP A 53 -26.75 -4.64 -19.36
N GLN A 54 -25.76 -4.86 -20.20
CA GLN A 54 -25.89 -5.68 -21.42
C GLN A 54 -25.77 -7.19 -21.16
N GLU A 55 -25.55 -7.61 -19.89
CA GLU A 55 -25.37 -9.03 -19.48
C GLU A 55 -24.25 -9.77 -20.25
N LEU A 56 -23.26 -9.03 -20.68
CA LEU A 56 -22.14 -9.60 -21.44
C LEU A 56 -21.24 -10.49 -20.57
N PRO A 57 -20.68 -11.57 -21.12
CA PRO A 57 -19.57 -12.27 -20.46
C PRO A 57 -18.40 -11.29 -20.29
N PHE A 58 -17.96 -11.09 -19.04
CA PHE A 58 -17.06 -9.98 -18.73
C PHE A 58 -16.04 -10.32 -17.63
N VAL A 59 -14.99 -9.51 -17.51
CA VAL A 59 -14.00 -9.58 -16.40
C VAL A 59 -14.04 -8.28 -15.62
N TYR A 60 -14.46 -8.39 -14.36
CA TYR A 60 -14.49 -7.27 -13.41
C TYR A 60 -13.21 -7.22 -12.58
N ARG A 61 -12.88 -6.04 -12.08
CA ARG A 61 -11.92 -5.85 -11.01
C ARG A 61 -12.69 -5.64 -9.72
N THR A 62 -12.66 -6.60 -8.83
CA THR A 62 -13.44 -6.58 -7.60
C THR A 62 -12.54 -6.42 -6.38
N HIS A 63 -13.07 -5.75 -5.38
CA HIS A 63 -12.45 -5.59 -4.07
C HIS A 63 -13.52 -5.82 -3.01
N ASP A 64 -13.48 -6.98 -2.39
CA ASP A 64 -14.48 -7.39 -1.41
C ASP A 64 -14.41 -6.51 -0.15
N ASN A 65 -15.51 -6.46 0.61
CA ASN A 65 -15.54 -5.81 1.92
C ASN A 65 -14.46 -6.38 2.84
N PRO A 66 -13.86 -5.54 3.69
CA PRO A 66 -12.89 -5.99 4.68
C PRO A 66 -13.48 -7.07 5.60
N ASP A 67 -12.59 -7.83 6.22
CA ASP A 67 -12.98 -8.81 7.22
C ASP A 67 -13.51 -8.10 8.49
N PRO A 68 -14.72 -8.46 9.00
CA PRO A 68 -15.30 -7.80 10.17
C PRO A 68 -14.42 -7.86 11.42
N ASP A 69 -13.72 -8.98 11.66
CA ASP A 69 -12.84 -9.12 12.82
C ASP A 69 -11.64 -8.19 12.73
N ARG A 70 -11.08 -8.02 11.53
CA ARG A 70 -10.01 -7.07 11.29
C ARG A 70 -10.47 -5.63 11.49
N MET A 71 -11.69 -5.31 11.05
CA MET A 71 -12.26 -3.98 11.26
C MET A 71 -12.56 -3.69 12.73
N ARG A 72 -13.03 -4.66 13.51
CA ARG A 72 -13.20 -4.52 14.96
C ARG A 72 -11.86 -4.28 15.67
N LYS A 73 -10.82 -5.01 15.30
CA LYS A 73 -9.46 -4.81 15.84
C LYS A 73 -8.91 -3.42 15.49
N LEU A 74 -9.09 -2.98 14.24
CA LEU A 74 -8.71 -1.64 13.83
C LEU A 74 -9.47 -0.58 14.62
N ALA A 75 -10.80 -0.70 14.75
CA ALA A 75 -11.62 0.23 15.51
C ALA A 75 -11.19 0.34 16.99
N ALA A 76 -10.93 -0.80 17.63
CA ALA A 76 -10.42 -0.83 18.99
C ALA A 76 -9.05 -0.14 19.12
N PHE A 77 -8.16 -0.37 18.16
CA PHE A 77 -6.83 0.22 18.14
C PHE A 77 -6.86 1.75 17.99
N ILE A 78 -7.60 2.26 16.99
CA ILE A 78 -7.66 3.71 16.71
C ILE A 78 -8.36 4.50 17.83
N ASN A 79 -9.22 3.85 18.64
CA ASN A 79 -9.83 4.48 19.81
C ASN A 79 -8.79 4.93 20.84
N ASN A 80 -7.63 4.27 20.93
CA ASN A 80 -6.53 4.66 21.82
C ASN A 80 -5.94 6.02 21.44
N PHE A 81 -6.13 6.46 20.19
CA PHE A 81 -5.69 7.75 19.65
C PHE A 81 -6.83 8.77 19.54
N GLY A 82 -8.01 8.44 20.05
CA GLY A 82 -9.19 9.33 20.01
C GLY A 82 -9.95 9.30 18.67
N TYR A 83 -9.61 8.39 17.76
CA TYR A 83 -10.33 8.23 16.50
C TYR A 83 -11.37 7.12 16.59
N SER A 84 -12.42 7.23 15.79
CA SER A 84 -13.46 6.20 15.71
C SER A 84 -13.95 6.01 14.28
N ILE A 85 -14.35 4.77 13.96
CA ILE A 85 -15.07 4.42 12.73
C ILE A 85 -16.41 3.81 13.11
N HIS A 86 -17.43 4.11 12.32
CA HIS A 86 -18.75 3.55 12.55
C HIS A 86 -18.89 2.22 11.79
N LEU A 87 -19.17 1.15 12.55
CA LEU A 87 -19.48 -0.17 12.01
C LEU A 87 -21.01 -0.36 12.08
N LYS A 88 -21.63 -0.69 10.96
CA LYS A 88 -23.03 -1.05 10.88
C LYS A 88 -23.13 -2.54 10.57
N ASP A 89 -23.77 -3.31 11.45
CA ASP A 89 -23.89 -4.77 11.32
C ASP A 89 -22.51 -5.46 11.10
N ASP A 90 -21.49 -4.99 11.83
CA ASP A 90 -20.08 -5.39 11.71
C ASP A 90 -19.42 -5.04 10.36
N GLU A 91 -20.08 -4.32 9.47
CA GLU A 91 -19.52 -3.85 8.21
C GLU A 91 -19.15 -2.36 8.28
N VAL A 92 -18.04 -2.02 7.62
CA VAL A 92 -17.60 -0.63 7.46
C VAL A 92 -17.97 -0.12 6.07
N HIS A 93 -18.51 1.09 5.99
CA HIS A 93 -18.73 1.74 4.70
C HIS A 93 -17.43 2.45 4.24
N PRO A 94 -17.05 2.40 2.94
CA PRO A 94 -15.82 3.04 2.44
C PRO A 94 -15.65 4.51 2.87
N LYS A 95 -16.75 5.28 2.90
CA LYS A 95 -16.74 6.69 3.37
C LYS A 95 -16.30 6.86 4.81
N GLU A 96 -16.47 5.87 5.67
CA GLU A 96 -16.00 5.98 7.07
C GLU A 96 -14.47 5.90 7.13
N LEU A 97 -13.87 5.02 6.33
CA LEU A 97 -12.41 4.95 6.20
C LEU A 97 -11.85 6.20 5.51
N GLN A 98 -12.52 6.71 4.47
CA GLN A 98 -12.16 7.98 3.82
C GLN A 98 -12.15 9.15 4.82
N LYS A 99 -13.20 9.26 5.65
CA LYS A 99 -13.28 10.29 6.70
C LYS A 99 -12.21 10.12 7.78
N LEU A 100 -11.86 8.87 8.13
CA LEU A 100 -10.78 8.59 9.06
C LEU A 100 -9.45 9.10 8.48
N LEU A 101 -9.10 8.72 7.25
CA LEU A 101 -7.86 9.14 6.60
C LEU A 101 -7.78 10.67 6.47
N ALA A 102 -8.86 11.34 6.06
CA ALA A 102 -8.92 12.80 5.99
C ALA A 102 -8.72 13.50 7.34
N LYS A 103 -9.05 12.86 8.46
CA LYS A 103 -8.78 13.41 9.82
C LYS A 103 -7.35 13.17 10.27
N LEU A 104 -6.66 12.21 9.65
CA LEU A 104 -5.29 11.84 9.99
C LEU A 104 -4.26 12.67 9.24
N GLU A 105 -4.65 13.38 8.17
CA GLU A 105 -3.74 14.21 7.38
C GLU A 105 -2.93 15.16 8.29
N GLU A 106 -1.61 15.15 8.10
CA GLU A 106 -0.63 15.95 8.86
C GLU A 106 -0.55 15.65 10.38
N THR A 107 -1.16 14.53 10.84
CA THR A 107 -1.02 14.09 12.25
C THR A 107 0.15 13.11 12.43
N PRO A 108 0.72 13.00 13.64
CA PRO A 108 1.79 12.03 13.91
C PRO A 108 1.37 10.56 13.71
N GLU A 109 0.08 10.26 13.83
CA GLU A 109 -0.51 8.93 13.73
C GLU A 109 -0.92 8.54 12.31
N GLU A 110 -0.81 9.46 11.34
CA GLU A 110 -1.26 9.26 9.96
C GLU A 110 -0.67 7.99 9.35
N ASP A 111 0.65 7.85 9.34
CA ASP A 111 1.34 6.69 8.77
C ASP A 111 0.93 5.38 9.44
N LEU A 112 0.87 5.37 10.77
CA LEU A 112 0.52 4.18 11.53
C LEU A 112 -0.89 3.71 11.20
N ILE A 113 -1.88 4.60 11.34
CA ILE A 113 -3.29 4.23 11.18
C ILE A 113 -3.61 3.93 9.71
N SER A 114 -3.02 4.65 8.77
CA SER A 114 -3.16 4.40 7.33
C SER A 114 -2.61 3.02 6.93
N ARG A 115 -1.42 2.65 7.40
CA ARG A 115 -0.83 1.32 7.15
C ARG A 115 -1.65 0.18 7.78
N LEU A 116 -2.16 0.36 9.00
CA LEU A 116 -3.03 -0.62 9.66
C LEU A 116 -4.38 -0.74 8.95
N THR A 117 -4.96 0.37 8.50
CA THR A 117 -6.19 0.39 7.72
C THR A 117 -6.00 -0.38 6.41
N LEU A 118 -4.93 -0.12 5.66
CA LEU A 118 -4.62 -0.85 4.42
C LEU A 118 -4.44 -2.35 4.66
N ARG A 119 -3.71 -2.75 5.71
CA ARG A 119 -3.51 -4.17 6.08
C ARG A 119 -4.80 -4.88 6.50
N SER A 120 -5.79 -4.13 6.97
CA SER A 120 -7.09 -4.67 7.35
C SER A 120 -8.01 -4.92 6.17
N MET A 121 -7.70 -4.36 5.00
CA MET A 121 -8.46 -4.55 3.76
C MET A 121 -8.09 -5.87 3.07
N LYS A 122 -9.00 -6.37 2.23
CA LYS A 122 -8.72 -7.49 1.34
C LYS A 122 -7.94 -7.02 0.12
N GLN A 123 -7.37 -7.95 -0.62
CA GLN A 123 -6.71 -7.65 -1.89
C GLN A 123 -7.73 -7.68 -3.04
N ALA A 124 -7.64 -6.72 -3.95
CA ALA A 124 -8.44 -6.72 -5.17
C ALA A 124 -8.03 -7.86 -6.11
N LYS A 125 -8.99 -8.38 -6.88
CA LYS A 125 -8.81 -9.52 -7.79
C LYS A 125 -9.63 -9.35 -9.07
N TYR A 126 -9.31 -10.09 -10.10
CA TYR A 126 -10.16 -10.22 -11.28
C TYR A 126 -11.15 -11.37 -11.07
N THR A 127 -12.40 -11.16 -11.47
CA THR A 127 -13.47 -12.16 -11.43
C THR A 127 -14.45 -11.96 -12.58
N THR A 128 -15.29 -12.96 -12.84
CA THR A 128 -16.41 -12.85 -13.79
C THR A 128 -17.71 -12.38 -13.12
N GLU A 129 -17.71 -12.27 -11.78
CA GLU A 129 -18.83 -11.79 -10.99
C GLU A 129 -18.63 -10.33 -10.57
N CYS A 130 -19.65 -9.50 -10.72
CA CYS A 130 -19.62 -8.10 -10.34
C CYS A 130 -20.00 -7.93 -8.87
N THR A 131 -19.04 -7.96 -7.96
CA THR A 131 -19.26 -7.75 -6.52
C THR A 131 -18.94 -6.32 -6.05
N GLY A 132 -18.52 -5.45 -6.98
CA GLY A 132 -18.09 -4.08 -6.69
C GLY A 132 -16.65 -3.96 -6.26
N HIS A 133 -16.21 -2.73 -6.00
CA HIS A 133 -14.86 -2.41 -5.58
C HIS A 133 -14.86 -1.53 -4.33
N PHE A 134 -14.67 -2.14 -3.16
CA PHE A 134 -14.75 -1.47 -1.86
C PHE A 134 -13.86 -0.23 -1.78
N GLY A 135 -12.55 -0.36 -2.07
CA GLY A 135 -11.58 0.76 -1.94
C GLY A 135 -11.90 1.95 -2.83
N LEU A 136 -12.54 1.75 -3.99
CA LEU A 136 -12.98 2.82 -4.89
C LEU A 136 -14.42 3.28 -4.65
N ALA A 137 -15.14 2.62 -3.74
CA ALA A 137 -16.58 2.81 -3.52
C ALA A 137 -17.38 2.70 -4.84
N ALA A 138 -16.93 1.85 -5.77
CA ALA A 138 -17.52 1.67 -7.08
C ALA A 138 -18.39 0.41 -7.11
N LYS A 139 -19.62 0.54 -7.61
CA LYS A 139 -20.56 -0.58 -7.78
C LYS A 139 -20.17 -1.48 -8.94
N TYR A 140 -19.68 -0.88 -10.01
CA TYR A 140 -19.19 -1.54 -11.22
C TYR A 140 -17.77 -1.09 -11.47
N TYR A 141 -16.83 -2.00 -11.62
CA TYR A 141 -15.46 -1.62 -11.91
C TYR A 141 -14.72 -2.71 -12.71
N CYS A 142 -13.94 -2.28 -13.66
CA CYS A 142 -13.03 -3.13 -14.42
C CYS A 142 -11.71 -2.41 -14.68
N HIS A 143 -10.76 -3.11 -15.22
CA HIS A 143 -9.57 -2.53 -15.81
C HIS A 143 -9.71 -2.54 -17.34
N PHE A 144 -9.85 -1.38 -17.95
CA PHE A 144 -10.05 -1.21 -19.40
C PHE A 144 -8.96 -0.39 -20.07
N THR A 145 -8.38 0.56 -19.32
CA THR A 145 -7.56 1.65 -19.89
C THR A 145 -6.12 1.28 -20.25
N SER A 146 -5.65 0.06 -19.95
CA SER A 146 -4.26 -0.35 -20.17
C SER A 146 -4.10 -1.72 -20.87
N PRO A 147 -4.66 -1.91 -22.10
CA PRO A 147 -4.67 -3.20 -22.79
C PRO A 147 -3.29 -3.68 -23.27
N ILE A 148 -2.27 -2.80 -23.32
CA ILE A 148 -0.91 -3.16 -23.73
C ILE A 148 -0.22 -3.99 -22.64
N ARG A 149 -0.46 -3.67 -21.37
CA ARG A 149 0.23 -4.29 -20.23
C ARG A 149 -0.64 -5.18 -19.35
N ARG A 150 -1.97 -5.11 -19.48
CA ARG A 150 -2.91 -5.92 -18.70
C ARG A 150 -3.80 -6.76 -19.63
N TYR A 151 -3.72 -8.07 -19.47
CA TYR A 151 -4.48 -9.00 -20.30
C TYR A 151 -6.02 -8.92 -20.10
N PRO A 152 -6.57 -8.70 -18.88
CA PRO A 152 -8.01 -8.46 -18.71
C PRO A 152 -8.52 -7.29 -19.53
N ASP A 153 -7.80 -6.18 -19.56
CA ASP A 153 -8.15 -5.00 -20.39
C ASP A 153 -8.23 -5.40 -21.88
N LEU A 154 -7.24 -6.16 -22.38
CA LEU A 154 -7.24 -6.64 -23.75
C LEU A 154 -8.45 -7.53 -24.06
N GLN A 155 -8.85 -8.40 -23.13
CA GLN A 155 -10.03 -9.24 -23.30
C GLN A 155 -11.32 -8.40 -23.34
N ILE A 156 -11.44 -7.39 -22.49
CA ILE A 156 -12.56 -6.44 -22.51
C ILE A 156 -12.65 -5.72 -23.86
N HIS A 157 -11.51 -5.24 -24.41
CA HIS A 157 -11.47 -4.64 -25.74
C HIS A 157 -11.93 -5.62 -26.82
N ARG A 158 -11.60 -6.91 -26.74
CA ARG A 158 -12.04 -7.94 -27.70
C ARG A 158 -13.55 -8.16 -27.60
N ILE A 159 -14.11 -8.27 -26.41
CA ILE A 159 -15.54 -8.42 -26.15
C ILE A 159 -16.30 -7.23 -26.73
N ILE A 160 -15.89 -6.01 -26.40
CA ILE A 160 -16.53 -4.77 -26.92
C ILE A 160 -16.46 -4.70 -28.46
N LYS A 161 -15.32 -5.06 -29.05
CA LYS A 161 -15.19 -5.11 -30.51
C LYS A 161 -16.13 -6.14 -31.16
N ASP A 162 -16.34 -7.27 -30.54
CA ASP A 162 -17.28 -8.29 -31.05
C ASP A 162 -18.73 -7.79 -30.94
N VAL A 163 -19.08 -7.10 -29.85
CA VAL A 163 -20.40 -6.41 -29.71
C VAL A 163 -20.60 -5.37 -30.80
N LEU A 164 -19.67 -4.42 -30.94
CA LEU A 164 -19.75 -3.31 -31.91
C LEU A 164 -19.81 -3.79 -33.37
N ARG A 165 -19.26 -4.96 -33.66
CA ARG A 165 -19.27 -5.59 -35.00
C ARG A 165 -20.45 -6.54 -35.22
N GLY A 166 -21.38 -6.61 -34.27
CA GLY A 166 -22.52 -7.55 -34.33
C GLY A 166 -22.11 -9.03 -34.34
N ARG A 167 -20.96 -9.36 -33.78
CA ARG A 167 -20.41 -10.73 -33.73
C ARG A 167 -20.70 -11.46 -32.42
N MET A 168 -21.28 -10.77 -31.44
CA MET A 168 -21.65 -11.34 -30.15
C MET A 168 -22.95 -12.15 -30.32
N ASN A 169 -22.80 -13.42 -30.67
CA ASN A 169 -23.88 -14.40 -30.77
C ASN A 169 -23.74 -15.48 -29.71
N GLY A 170 -24.73 -16.37 -29.56
CA GLY A 170 -24.73 -17.39 -28.52
C GLY A 170 -23.46 -18.23 -28.44
N THR A 171 -22.92 -18.66 -29.59
CA THR A 171 -21.66 -19.42 -29.65
C THR A 171 -20.47 -18.57 -29.16
N ARG A 172 -20.45 -17.29 -29.49
CA ARG A 172 -19.37 -16.38 -29.08
C ARG A 172 -19.45 -16.05 -27.60
N GLU A 173 -20.66 -15.83 -27.09
CA GLU A 173 -20.91 -15.67 -25.66
C GLU A 173 -20.47 -16.90 -24.86
N GLU A 174 -20.87 -18.09 -25.32
CA GLU A 174 -20.51 -19.35 -24.67
C GLU A 174 -18.98 -19.53 -24.62
N HIS A 175 -18.30 -19.20 -25.72
CA HIS A 175 -16.84 -19.19 -25.76
C HIS A 175 -16.25 -18.27 -24.69
N TYR A 176 -16.71 -17.02 -24.59
CA TYR A 176 -16.21 -16.10 -23.55
C TYR A 176 -16.57 -16.60 -22.14
N ARG A 177 -17.79 -17.07 -21.90
CA ARG A 177 -18.19 -17.63 -20.60
C ARG A 177 -17.32 -18.81 -20.18
N SER A 178 -16.85 -19.61 -21.14
CA SER A 178 -15.97 -20.76 -20.84
C SER A 178 -14.53 -20.36 -20.50
N ILE A 179 -13.97 -19.32 -21.13
CA ILE A 179 -12.56 -18.96 -20.96
C ILE A 179 -12.33 -17.90 -19.86
N LEU A 180 -13.27 -16.97 -19.63
CA LEU A 180 -13.06 -15.82 -18.77
C LEU A 180 -12.81 -16.15 -17.28
N PRO A 181 -13.40 -17.20 -16.68
CA PRO A 181 -13.06 -17.60 -15.32
C PRO A 181 -11.58 -17.90 -15.15
N GLU A 182 -11.00 -18.65 -16.10
CA GLU A 182 -9.57 -18.98 -16.07
C GLU A 182 -8.68 -17.77 -16.38
N VAL A 183 -9.11 -16.90 -17.31
CA VAL A 183 -8.43 -15.63 -17.60
C VAL A 183 -8.37 -14.75 -16.32
N ALA A 184 -9.48 -14.63 -15.59
CA ALA A 184 -9.55 -13.85 -14.36
C ALA A 184 -8.63 -14.43 -13.27
N ARG A 185 -8.67 -15.75 -13.08
CA ARG A 185 -7.82 -16.44 -12.10
C ARG A 185 -6.34 -16.25 -12.41
N GLN A 186 -5.92 -16.58 -13.65
CA GLN A 186 -4.51 -16.44 -14.06
C GLN A 186 -4.03 -15.00 -13.99
N SER A 187 -4.87 -14.04 -14.41
CA SER A 187 -4.50 -12.62 -14.37
C SER A 187 -4.25 -12.15 -12.94
N SER A 188 -5.09 -12.56 -11.98
CA SER A 188 -4.90 -12.24 -10.57
C SER A 188 -3.63 -12.88 -9.99
N GLU A 189 -3.31 -14.11 -10.37
CA GLU A 189 -2.08 -14.79 -9.94
C GLU A 189 -0.82 -14.15 -10.55
N ARG A 190 -0.87 -13.81 -11.85
CA ARG A 190 0.27 -13.19 -12.54
C ARG A 190 0.53 -11.77 -12.05
N GLU A 191 -0.53 -11.00 -11.78
CA GLU A 191 -0.41 -9.67 -11.18
C GLU A 191 0.35 -9.76 -9.85
N ARG A 192 -0.09 -10.62 -8.91
CA ARG A 192 0.60 -10.80 -7.62
C ARG A 192 2.06 -11.18 -7.76
N LYS A 193 2.39 -12.07 -8.70
CA LYS A 193 3.78 -12.44 -8.98
C LYS A 193 4.60 -11.29 -9.56
N ALA A 194 3.99 -10.47 -10.42
CA ALA A 194 4.65 -9.29 -10.98
C ALA A 194 4.92 -8.24 -9.90
N ASP A 195 3.93 -7.96 -9.05
CA ASP A 195 4.06 -7.03 -7.93
C ASP A 195 5.13 -7.49 -6.92
N GLU A 196 5.19 -8.81 -6.65
CA GLU A 196 6.23 -9.38 -5.78
C GLU A 196 7.62 -9.23 -6.40
N ALA A 197 7.76 -9.56 -7.70
CA ALA A 197 9.04 -9.44 -8.41
C ALA A 197 9.51 -7.98 -8.49
N GLU A 198 8.60 -7.03 -8.75
CA GLU A 198 8.90 -5.60 -8.75
C GLU A 198 9.36 -5.13 -7.37
N ARG A 199 8.61 -5.46 -6.33
CA ARG A 199 8.95 -5.11 -4.94
C ARG A 199 10.31 -5.67 -4.53
N GLU A 200 10.61 -6.92 -4.86
CA GLU A 200 11.89 -7.56 -4.56
C GLU A 200 13.05 -6.94 -5.35
N THR A 201 12.78 -6.51 -6.59
CA THR A 201 13.77 -5.81 -7.42
C THR A 201 14.07 -4.42 -6.87
N ILE A 202 13.04 -3.65 -6.49
CA ILE A 202 13.19 -2.34 -5.85
C ILE A 202 13.97 -2.50 -4.53
N LYS A 203 13.64 -3.51 -3.73
CA LYS A 203 14.35 -3.80 -2.47
C LYS A 203 15.82 -4.09 -2.71
N LEU A 204 16.15 -4.90 -3.71
CA LEU A 204 17.54 -5.16 -4.10
C LEU A 204 18.27 -3.87 -4.49
N LYS A 205 17.64 -3.00 -5.28
CA LYS A 205 18.22 -1.72 -5.69
C LYS A 205 18.41 -0.75 -4.53
N LYS A 206 17.49 -0.75 -3.55
CA LYS A 206 17.64 0.01 -2.31
C LYS A 206 18.86 -0.45 -1.50
N VAL A 207 19.05 -1.76 -1.36
CA VAL A 207 20.23 -2.34 -0.69
C VAL A 207 21.52 -2.03 -1.45
N GLU A 208 21.51 -2.14 -2.79
CA GLU A 208 22.65 -1.79 -3.63
C GLU A 208 23.03 -0.32 -3.45
N TYR A 209 22.07 0.60 -3.46
CA TYR A 209 22.27 2.01 -3.19
C TYR A 209 22.87 2.24 -1.80
N MET A 210 22.29 1.68 -0.75
CA MET A 210 22.73 1.85 0.63
C MET A 210 24.09 1.21 0.91
N SER A 211 24.53 0.23 0.12
CA SER A 211 25.88 -0.33 0.25
C SER A 211 27.01 0.67 -0.05
N HIS A 212 26.70 1.77 -0.73
CA HIS A 212 27.62 2.87 -0.99
C HIS A 212 27.56 3.99 0.07
N HIS A 213 26.60 3.89 1.01
CA HIS A 213 26.37 4.88 2.07
C HIS A 213 26.57 4.30 3.48
N LEU A 214 27.45 3.28 3.59
CA LEU A 214 27.78 2.71 4.89
C LEU A 214 28.41 3.76 5.81
N TRP A 215 28.00 3.75 7.08
CA TRP A 215 28.45 4.66 8.13
C TRP A 215 27.95 6.11 8.01
N GLU A 216 27.12 6.40 7.00
CA GLU A 216 26.45 7.69 6.91
C GLU A 216 25.21 7.74 7.82
N GLU A 217 24.91 8.94 8.31
CA GLU A 217 23.78 9.20 9.19
C GLU A 217 22.62 9.80 8.41
N PHE A 218 21.42 9.36 8.73
CA PHE A 218 20.17 9.83 8.10
C PHE A 218 19.11 10.10 9.16
N ASP A 219 18.29 11.11 8.90
CA ASP A 219 17.05 11.29 9.62
C ASP A 219 15.99 10.33 9.03
N GLY A 220 15.17 9.74 9.88
CA GLY A 220 14.13 8.80 9.46
C GLY A 220 12.95 8.81 10.39
N VAL A 221 11.92 8.05 10.02
CA VAL A 221 10.70 7.86 10.79
C VAL A 221 10.51 6.37 11.04
N ILE A 222 10.13 5.99 12.24
CA ILE A 222 9.80 4.59 12.56
C ILE A 222 8.56 4.18 11.77
N SER A 223 8.73 3.29 10.79
CA SER A 223 7.68 2.78 9.90
C SER A 223 7.03 1.48 10.40
N GLY A 224 7.72 0.77 11.30
CA GLY A 224 7.22 -0.48 11.85
C GLY A 224 7.93 -0.88 13.14
N VAL A 225 7.20 -1.60 13.99
CA VAL A 225 7.75 -2.15 15.24
C VAL A 225 7.39 -3.64 15.31
N THR A 226 8.36 -4.46 15.66
CA THR A 226 8.23 -5.92 15.78
C THR A 226 9.01 -6.41 17.00
N ALA A 227 8.82 -7.67 17.40
CA ALA A 227 9.57 -8.24 18.52
C ALA A 227 11.09 -8.29 18.31
N TRP A 228 11.57 -8.29 17.07
CA TRP A 228 13.00 -8.35 16.74
C TRP A 228 13.65 -6.99 16.45
N GLY A 229 12.87 -5.90 16.42
CA GLY A 229 13.41 -4.56 16.22
C GLY A 229 12.40 -3.57 15.67
N ILE A 230 12.90 -2.37 15.39
CA ILE A 230 12.16 -1.27 14.77
C ILE A 230 12.63 -1.06 13.33
N TYR A 231 11.68 -0.87 12.44
CA TYR A 231 11.95 -0.47 11.05
C TYR A 231 11.93 1.04 10.97
N VAL A 232 12.90 1.59 10.28
CA VAL A 232 13.02 3.04 10.06
C VAL A 232 13.02 3.31 8.57
N GLU A 233 12.11 4.16 8.13
CA GLU A 233 12.02 4.63 6.75
C GLU A 233 12.68 6.00 6.62
N LEU A 234 13.58 6.13 5.65
CA LEU A 234 14.27 7.37 5.33
C LEU A 234 13.42 8.22 4.36
N PRO A 235 13.68 9.54 4.23
CA PRO A 235 12.95 10.41 3.30
C PRO A 235 12.98 9.97 1.83
N ASN A 236 13.99 9.19 1.45
CA ASN A 236 14.10 8.60 0.12
C ASN A 236 13.37 7.25 -0.03
N THR A 237 12.50 6.90 0.94
CA THR A 237 11.74 5.65 1.00
C THR A 237 12.55 4.37 1.26
N VAL A 238 13.83 4.47 1.54
CA VAL A 238 14.63 3.31 1.98
C VAL A 238 14.24 2.94 3.41
N GLU A 239 14.00 1.66 3.65
CA GLU A 239 13.67 1.13 4.98
C GLU A 239 14.79 0.20 5.45
N GLY A 240 15.20 0.35 6.70
CA GLY A 240 16.19 -0.52 7.35
C GLY A 240 15.74 -0.93 8.74
N LEU A 241 16.38 -1.96 9.29
CA LEU A 241 16.07 -2.54 10.59
C LEU A 241 17.10 -2.11 11.64
N VAL A 242 16.60 -1.53 12.74
CA VAL A 242 17.36 -1.41 13.99
C VAL A 242 16.96 -2.60 14.87
N ARG A 243 17.90 -3.51 15.12
CA ARG A 243 17.62 -4.73 15.90
C ARG A 243 17.39 -4.40 17.37
N THR A 244 16.49 -5.12 18.04
CA THR A 244 16.25 -4.96 19.49
C THR A 244 17.55 -5.05 20.29
N ALA A 245 18.46 -5.94 19.90
CA ALA A 245 19.75 -6.13 20.57
C ALA A 245 20.71 -4.92 20.45
N SER A 246 20.51 -4.03 19.46
CA SER A 246 21.30 -2.81 19.29
C SER A 246 20.69 -1.58 19.97
N LEU A 247 19.47 -1.70 20.53
CA LEU A 247 18.85 -0.63 21.30
C LEU A 247 19.57 -0.48 22.65
N GLN A 248 20.06 0.71 22.93
CA GLN A 248 20.86 0.99 24.13
C GLN A 248 20.03 1.62 25.24
N GLY A 249 20.52 1.47 26.48
CA GLY A 249 19.98 2.16 27.65
C GLY A 249 18.93 1.42 28.44
N ASP A 250 18.36 0.32 27.89
CA ASP A 250 17.40 -0.53 28.64
C ASP A 250 17.29 -1.92 27.98
N TYR A 251 16.54 -2.82 28.62
CA TYR A 251 16.00 -4.02 28.01
C TYR A 251 14.64 -3.69 27.40
N PHE A 252 14.50 -3.88 26.09
CA PHE A 252 13.30 -3.49 25.35
C PHE A 252 12.43 -4.68 25.01
N GLU A 253 11.13 -4.55 25.26
CA GLU A 253 10.10 -5.54 24.91
C GLU A 253 9.08 -4.95 23.94
N TYR A 254 8.59 -5.77 23.02
CA TYR A 254 7.53 -5.38 22.10
C TYR A 254 6.17 -5.39 22.79
N ASN A 255 5.50 -4.26 22.82
CA ASN A 255 4.13 -4.11 23.27
C ASN A 255 3.18 -4.09 22.06
N GLU A 256 2.47 -5.22 21.86
CA GLU A 256 1.55 -5.38 20.73
C GLU A 256 0.38 -4.39 20.76
N SER A 257 -0.16 -4.10 21.94
CA SER A 257 -1.31 -3.19 22.09
C SER A 257 -0.97 -1.73 21.81
N ALA A 258 0.29 -1.34 22.07
CA ALA A 258 0.79 0.01 21.79
C ALA A 258 1.50 0.12 20.44
N CYS A 259 1.72 -1.00 19.72
CA CYS A 259 2.57 -1.07 18.54
C CYS A 259 3.93 -0.38 18.76
N ALA A 260 4.54 -0.58 19.91
CA ALA A 260 5.76 0.10 20.34
C ALA A 260 6.77 -0.87 20.97
N MET A 261 8.04 -0.55 20.87
CA MET A 261 9.12 -1.15 21.64
C MET A 261 9.30 -0.35 22.94
N VAL A 262 9.15 -0.99 24.11
CA VAL A 262 9.15 -0.31 25.41
C VAL A 262 10.26 -0.84 26.28
N GLY A 263 11.05 0.06 26.86
CA GLY A 263 12.08 -0.25 27.83
C GLY A 263 11.48 -0.62 29.18
N VAL A 264 11.85 -1.79 29.68
CA VAL A 264 11.27 -2.41 30.89
C VAL A 264 11.53 -1.59 32.16
N HIS A 265 12.71 -0.96 32.25
CA HIS A 265 13.12 -0.23 33.46
C HIS A 265 12.92 1.29 33.34
N THR A 266 13.16 1.84 32.17
CA THR A 266 13.12 3.31 31.95
C THR A 266 11.77 3.79 31.44
N GLY A 267 10.95 2.91 30.87
CA GLY A 267 9.73 3.29 30.17
C GLY A 267 9.97 4.03 28.84
N LYS A 268 11.22 4.17 28.40
CA LYS A 268 11.56 4.75 27.09
C LYS A 268 10.86 3.93 25.99
N SER A 269 10.18 4.59 25.08
CA SER A 269 9.44 3.87 24.02
C SER A 269 9.82 4.36 22.64
N TYR A 270 9.76 3.42 21.68
CA TYR A 270 9.91 3.69 20.26
C TYR A 270 8.63 3.23 19.56
N ALA A 271 7.87 4.18 19.03
CA ALA A 271 6.59 3.96 18.39
C ALA A 271 6.61 4.35 16.91
N ILE A 272 5.69 3.81 16.13
CA ILE A 272 5.53 4.16 14.72
C ILE A 272 5.19 5.66 14.61
N GLY A 273 5.76 6.34 13.58
CA GLY A 273 5.62 7.77 13.37
C GLY A 273 6.68 8.62 14.10
N GLN A 274 7.44 8.04 15.04
CA GLN A 274 8.48 8.76 15.77
C GLN A 274 9.69 9.06 14.87
N LYS A 275 10.16 10.30 14.88
CA LYS A 275 11.38 10.73 14.20
C LYS A 275 12.61 10.25 14.97
N VAL A 276 13.55 9.67 14.25
CA VAL A 276 14.79 9.14 14.80
C VAL A 276 15.95 9.43 13.83
N LYS A 277 17.17 9.48 14.37
CA LYS A 277 18.38 9.53 13.56
C LYS A 277 19.05 8.18 13.57
N VAL A 278 19.45 7.69 12.40
CA VAL A 278 20.03 6.37 12.24
C VAL A 278 21.34 6.45 11.46
N GLN A 279 22.25 5.52 11.74
CA GLN A 279 23.46 5.28 10.97
C GLN A 279 23.32 3.95 10.23
N VAL A 280 23.78 3.90 8.98
CA VAL A 280 23.80 2.67 8.17
C VAL A 280 24.96 1.80 8.61
N THR A 281 24.69 0.65 9.20
CA THR A 281 25.73 -0.27 9.68
C THR A 281 25.92 -1.50 8.80
N GLY A 282 24.92 -1.81 7.94
CA GLY A 282 25.01 -2.94 7.02
C GLY A 282 24.05 -2.84 5.85
N ALA A 283 24.45 -3.41 4.71
CA ALA A 283 23.62 -3.57 3.52
C ALA A 283 24.00 -4.87 2.83
N ASP A 284 23.20 -5.90 2.99
CA ASP A 284 23.44 -7.25 2.45
C ASP A 284 22.55 -7.52 1.24
N LYS A 285 23.16 -7.62 0.06
CA LYS A 285 22.47 -7.91 -1.21
C LYS A 285 21.90 -9.32 -1.27
N MET A 286 22.49 -10.29 -0.55
CA MET A 286 22.03 -11.68 -0.57
C MET A 286 20.73 -11.85 0.22
N THR A 287 20.68 -11.27 1.42
CA THR A 287 19.49 -11.28 2.28
C THR A 287 18.53 -10.13 1.97
N ARG A 288 18.97 -9.16 1.16
CA ARG A 288 18.23 -7.93 0.83
C ARG A 288 17.82 -7.16 2.07
N THR A 289 18.73 -7.05 3.03
CA THR A 289 18.51 -6.34 4.29
C THR A 289 19.41 -5.12 4.39
N ILE A 290 18.90 -4.08 5.06
CA ILE A 290 19.64 -2.91 5.46
C ILE A 290 19.57 -2.85 6.98
N ASP A 291 20.73 -2.83 7.63
CA ASP A 291 20.82 -2.71 9.07
C ASP A 291 21.15 -1.26 9.44
N PHE A 292 20.42 -0.75 10.42
CA PHE A 292 20.62 0.57 11.01
C PHE A 292 20.95 0.46 12.49
N GLU A 293 21.61 1.47 13.01
CA GLU A 293 21.75 1.73 14.44
C GLU A 293 21.24 3.12 14.77
N LEU A 294 20.61 3.29 15.95
CA LEU A 294 20.19 4.61 16.39
C LEU A 294 21.41 5.45 16.78
N VAL A 295 21.46 6.69 16.27
CA VAL A 295 22.44 7.68 16.71
C VAL A 295 21.88 8.34 17.98
N GLU A 296 22.52 8.11 19.14
CA GLU A 296 22.14 8.78 20.38
C GLU A 296 22.44 10.29 20.30
N GLY A 297 21.43 11.12 20.53
CA GLY A 297 21.64 12.56 20.68
C GLY A 297 20.61 13.52 20.11
N ILE A 298 19.36 13.13 19.84
CA ILE A 298 18.31 14.13 19.65
C ILE A 298 17.53 14.25 20.94
N ARG A 299 17.88 15.25 21.76
CA ARG A 299 16.99 15.81 22.78
C ARG A 299 15.77 16.34 22.03
N SER A 300 14.59 15.85 22.40
CA SER A 300 13.34 16.53 22.08
C SER A 300 13.46 17.99 22.54
N THR A 301 13.61 18.91 21.60
CA THR A 301 13.43 20.35 21.87
C THR A 301 11.94 20.62 21.95
N GLU A 302 11.33 20.26 23.07
CA GLU A 302 10.20 21.00 23.62
C GLU A 302 10.78 21.98 24.64
N GLU A 303 11.26 23.12 24.18
CA GLU A 303 11.28 24.36 24.95
C GLU A 303 10.47 25.39 24.18
N TYR A 304 9.17 25.37 24.40
CA TYR A 304 8.41 26.61 24.28
C TYR A 304 8.88 27.53 25.43
N GLY A 305 9.81 28.41 25.09
CA GLY A 305 10.22 29.50 25.97
C GLY A 305 9.04 30.43 26.22
N GLU A 306 8.73 30.58 27.46
CA GLU A 306 8.02 31.73 27.97
C GLU A 306 8.81 33.00 27.65
N GLY A 307 8.08 34.06 27.19
CA GLY A 307 8.63 35.38 26.95
C GLY A 307 7.57 36.29 26.36
#